data_125ba4694893580b4ba7eee301bbb6d2
#
_entry.id   125ba4694893580b4ba7eee301bbb6d2
#
_cell.length_a   1.000
_cell.length_b   1.000
_cell.length_c   1.000
_cell.angle_alpha   90.00
_cell.angle_beta   90.00
_cell.angle_gamma   90.00
#
_symmetry.space_group_name_H-M   'P 1'
#
loop_
_entity.id
_entity.type
_entity.pdbx_description
1 polymer ?
#
loop_
_entity_poly.entity_id
_entity_poly.type
_entity_poly.pdbx_seq_one_letter_code
_entity_poly.pdbx_strand_id
1 'polypeptide(L)'
;MRLRFAMNSEFVYSWLVRLRTYAKQIDNRFITEKVFINLACVAADLSRLLPFRYSFVKMASFWQTLKDKFNSASAAGGAVTVGYPLDMHSHLLPGIDDGIQDIDEALICLRQLADWGIRHVVTTPHISQDFHPNTSAHLRQAGQQVQALIATHELPLTFTVAAEYLTDELFDDRLQHDDLLSFGTERFVLIETGWAALPRQLPNWLFQMQVKGYRPILAHPERYPYFRGKTVQLAGLKEQGCSLQLNLMSLVGRYGDDARRTARALIRAGLVDFVSSDLHRARDLAQLEKALQSSDYQTACQLPLTLPTFV
;
A
#
# COMPACT_ATOMS: atom_id res chain seq x y z
N MET A 1 36.28 -39.38 2.00
CA MET A 1 35.60 -39.44 3.29
C MET A 1 34.15 -38.93 3.07
N ARG A 2 33.21 -39.85 2.90
CA ARG A 2 31.79 -39.48 2.63
C ARG A 2 31.04 -39.46 3.95
N LEU A 3 30.67 -38.31 4.43
CA LEU A 3 29.77 -38.13 5.58
C LEU A 3 28.33 -38.50 5.15
N ARG A 4 27.81 -39.62 5.63
CA ARG A 4 26.41 -39.99 5.55
C ARG A 4 25.70 -39.32 6.73
N PHE A 5 24.92 -38.28 6.47
CA PHE A 5 23.93 -37.80 7.42
C PHE A 5 22.69 -38.68 7.32
N ALA A 6 22.48 -39.54 8.31
CA ALA A 6 21.21 -40.24 8.51
C ALA A 6 20.24 -39.24 9.18
N MET A 7 19.35 -38.63 8.40
CA MET A 7 18.25 -37.86 8.98
C MET A 7 17.23 -38.83 9.59
N ASN A 8 16.94 -38.67 10.90
CA ASN A 8 15.97 -39.44 11.64
C ASN A 8 14.55 -39.14 11.15
N SER A 9 13.71 -40.19 10.98
CA SER A 9 12.33 -40.11 10.53
C SER A 9 11.44 -39.16 11.40
N GLU A 10 11.76 -39.04 12.69
CA GLU A 10 11.09 -38.13 13.60
C GLU A 10 11.36 -36.66 13.28
N PHE A 11 12.55 -36.33 12.79
CA PHE A 11 12.89 -34.97 12.39
C PHE A 11 12.09 -34.50 11.16
N VAL A 12 11.94 -35.39 10.17
CA VAL A 12 11.14 -35.14 8.96
C VAL A 12 9.66 -34.99 9.32
N TYR A 13 9.15 -35.85 10.23
CA TYR A 13 7.76 -35.78 10.70
C TYR A 13 7.48 -34.47 11.49
N SER A 14 8.38 -34.12 12.41
CA SER A 14 8.29 -32.86 13.17
C SER A 14 8.31 -31.63 12.25
N TRP A 15 9.13 -31.65 11.20
CA TRP A 15 9.23 -30.57 10.23
C TRP A 15 7.97 -30.47 9.36
N LEU A 16 7.39 -31.59 8.92
CA LEU A 16 6.12 -31.64 8.18
C LEU A 16 4.93 -31.17 9.04
N VAL A 17 4.91 -31.50 10.32
CA VAL A 17 3.89 -31.01 11.26
C VAL A 17 4.01 -29.49 11.45
N ARG A 18 5.23 -28.96 11.60
CA ARG A 18 5.48 -27.52 11.70
C ARG A 18 5.10 -26.78 10.42
N LEU A 19 5.40 -27.31 9.24
CA LEU A 19 4.94 -26.78 7.95
C LEU A 19 3.41 -26.77 7.84
N ARG A 20 2.74 -27.82 8.32
CA ARG A 20 1.27 -27.89 8.33
C ARG A 20 0.64 -26.88 9.27
N THR A 21 1.27 -26.61 10.40
CA THR A 21 0.85 -25.58 11.37
C THR A 21 1.11 -24.18 10.83
N TYR A 22 2.26 -23.97 10.18
CA TYR A 22 2.63 -22.72 9.54
C TYR A 22 1.72 -22.40 8.33
N ALA A 23 1.40 -23.40 7.50
CA ALA A 23 0.46 -23.27 6.39
C ALA A 23 -0.99 -22.99 6.85
N LYS A 24 -1.36 -23.34 8.08
CA LYS A 24 -2.65 -22.98 8.68
C LYS A 24 -2.71 -21.56 9.25
N GLN A 25 -1.55 -20.97 9.56
CA GLN A 25 -1.44 -19.61 10.09
C GLN A 25 -1.25 -18.53 8.99
N ILE A 26 -0.83 -18.94 7.79
CA ILE A 26 -0.73 -18.03 6.64
C ILE A 26 -2.11 -17.99 5.99
N ASP A 27 -2.71 -16.81 5.99
CA ASP A 27 -3.92 -16.53 5.20
C ASP A 27 -3.64 -16.92 3.74
N ASN A 28 -4.45 -17.81 3.19
CA ASN A 28 -4.17 -18.67 2.02
C ASN A 28 -3.93 -17.93 0.68
N ARG A 29 -3.72 -16.60 0.67
CA ARG A 29 -3.68 -15.76 -0.54
C ARG A 29 -2.26 -15.42 -1.05
N PHE A 30 -1.19 -15.80 -0.35
CA PHE A 30 0.16 -15.30 -0.65
C PHE A 30 1.22 -16.36 -0.97
N ILE A 31 0.85 -17.56 -1.39
CA ILE A 31 1.82 -18.56 -1.85
C ILE A 31 2.02 -18.40 -3.36
N THR A 32 3.06 -17.68 -3.77
CA THR A 32 3.42 -17.47 -5.17
C THR A 32 3.90 -18.76 -5.87
N GLU A 33 3.80 -18.85 -7.20
CA GLU A 33 4.30 -19.96 -8.04
C GLU A 33 5.75 -20.35 -7.72
N LYS A 34 6.61 -19.39 -7.35
CA LYS A 34 8.01 -19.63 -6.97
C LYS A 34 8.16 -20.43 -5.67
N VAL A 35 7.30 -20.20 -4.68
CA VAL A 35 7.25 -21.01 -3.45
C VAL A 35 6.75 -22.42 -3.80
N PHE A 36 5.80 -22.53 -4.74
CA PHE A 36 5.34 -23.81 -5.28
C PHE A 36 6.45 -24.57 -6.02
N ILE A 37 7.19 -23.90 -6.89
CA ILE A 37 8.30 -24.50 -7.65
C ILE A 37 9.43 -24.91 -6.71
N ASN A 38 9.81 -24.10 -5.74
CA ASN A 38 10.84 -24.43 -4.75
C ASN A 38 10.41 -25.59 -3.83
N LEU A 39 9.16 -25.62 -3.39
CA LEU A 39 8.63 -26.74 -2.61
C LEU A 39 8.52 -28.02 -3.45
N ALA A 40 8.20 -27.91 -4.73
CA ALA A 40 8.17 -29.05 -5.66
C ALA A 40 9.59 -29.58 -5.94
N CYS A 41 10.59 -28.71 -6.11
CA CYS A 41 11.99 -29.10 -6.27
C CYS A 41 12.54 -29.79 -5.01
N VAL A 42 12.27 -29.24 -3.83
CA VAL A 42 12.66 -29.84 -2.54
C VAL A 42 11.96 -31.19 -2.33
N ALA A 43 10.69 -31.33 -2.72
CA ALA A 43 9.96 -32.60 -2.65
C ALA A 43 10.49 -33.64 -3.65
N ALA A 44 10.94 -33.21 -4.85
CA ALA A 44 11.55 -34.10 -5.85
C ALA A 44 12.93 -34.59 -5.40
N ASP A 45 13.74 -33.78 -4.75
CA ASP A 45 15.02 -34.17 -4.18
C ASP A 45 14.86 -35.11 -2.96
N LEU A 46 13.85 -34.86 -2.12
CA LEU A 46 13.51 -35.74 -1.00
C LEU A 46 12.97 -37.11 -1.47
N SER A 47 12.28 -37.19 -2.60
CA SER A 47 11.79 -38.45 -3.16
C SER A 47 12.91 -39.38 -3.65
N ARG A 48 14.09 -38.83 -3.97
CA ARG A 48 15.31 -39.61 -4.34
C ARG A 48 16.05 -40.18 -3.13
N LEU A 49 15.72 -39.72 -1.92
CA LEU A 49 16.42 -40.09 -0.69
C LEU A 49 15.63 -41.04 0.22
N LEU A 50 14.35 -41.29 -0.07
CA LEU A 50 13.49 -42.13 0.76
C LEU A 50 13.14 -43.45 0.06
N PRO A 51 13.39 -44.61 0.68
CA PRO A 51 13.09 -45.95 0.10
C PRO A 51 11.63 -46.41 0.26
N PHE A 52 10.70 -45.49 0.52
CA PHE A 52 9.30 -45.85 0.75
C PHE A 52 8.39 -45.30 -0.38
N ARG A 53 7.71 -46.22 -1.09
CA ARG A 53 6.63 -45.94 -2.04
C ARG A 53 5.45 -45.24 -1.33
N TYR A 54 5.57 -43.97 -1.01
CA TYR A 54 4.40 -43.14 -0.77
C TYR A 54 3.80 -42.79 -2.13
N SER A 55 2.59 -43.31 -2.36
CA SER A 55 1.90 -43.23 -3.64
C SER A 55 1.88 -41.79 -4.19
N PHE A 56 2.56 -41.57 -5.31
CA PHE A 56 2.54 -40.36 -6.12
C PHE A 56 1.10 -39.84 -6.39
N VAL A 57 0.13 -40.76 -6.41
CA VAL A 57 -1.30 -40.47 -6.59
C VAL A 57 -1.89 -39.67 -5.42
N LYS A 58 -1.50 -39.98 -4.16
CA LYS A 58 -2.00 -39.23 -2.99
C LYS A 58 -1.41 -37.82 -2.90
N MET A 59 -0.17 -37.64 -3.34
CA MET A 59 0.49 -36.34 -3.37
C MET A 59 -0.07 -35.47 -4.51
N ALA A 60 -0.29 -36.02 -5.69
CA ALA A 60 -0.94 -35.36 -6.80
C ALA A 60 -2.39 -34.96 -6.47
N SER A 61 -3.15 -35.82 -5.81
CA SER A 61 -4.50 -35.53 -5.31
C SER A 61 -4.51 -34.43 -4.25
N PHE A 62 -3.55 -34.40 -3.33
CA PHE A 62 -3.38 -33.34 -2.35
C PHE A 62 -3.09 -31.99 -3.04
N TRP A 63 -2.19 -31.98 -4.01
CA TRP A 63 -1.84 -30.77 -4.77
C TRP A 63 -2.99 -30.30 -5.66
N GLN A 64 -3.77 -31.22 -6.24
CA GLN A 64 -4.96 -30.87 -7.01
C GLN A 64 -6.04 -30.27 -6.10
N THR A 65 -6.29 -30.86 -4.93
CA THR A 65 -7.24 -30.32 -3.94
C THR A 65 -6.82 -28.94 -3.41
N LEU A 66 -5.50 -28.69 -3.25
CA LEU A 66 -4.97 -27.38 -2.91
C LEU A 66 -5.21 -26.39 -4.07
N LYS A 67 -4.88 -26.77 -5.30
CA LYS A 67 -5.11 -25.95 -6.51
C LYS A 67 -6.60 -25.60 -6.69
N ASP A 68 -7.48 -26.59 -6.49
CA ASP A 68 -8.92 -26.40 -6.62
C ASP A 68 -9.49 -25.48 -5.53
N LYS A 69 -8.97 -25.55 -4.30
CA LYS A 69 -9.30 -24.61 -3.23
C LYS A 69 -8.78 -23.20 -3.51
N PHE A 70 -7.60 -23.06 -4.12
CA PHE A 70 -7.07 -21.75 -4.54
C PHE A 70 -7.89 -21.14 -5.68
N ASN A 71 -8.22 -21.95 -6.70
CA ASN A 71 -9.02 -21.50 -7.84
C ASN A 71 -10.47 -21.19 -7.44
N SER A 72 -11.05 -21.93 -6.48
CA SER A 72 -12.41 -21.65 -5.99
C SER A 72 -12.48 -20.42 -5.09
N ALA A 73 -11.42 -20.08 -4.35
CA ALA A 73 -11.34 -18.84 -3.58
C ALA A 73 -11.20 -17.61 -4.50
N SER A 74 -10.52 -17.76 -5.64
CA SER A 74 -10.42 -16.74 -6.69
C SER A 74 -11.73 -16.58 -7.50
N ALA A 75 -12.53 -17.64 -7.63
CA ALA A 75 -13.78 -17.62 -8.40
C ALA A 75 -15.01 -17.13 -7.61
N ALA A 76 -14.93 -17.03 -6.29
CA ALA A 76 -16.05 -16.58 -5.45
C ALA A 76 -16.04 -15.07 -5.16
N GLY A 77 -14.96 -14.35 -5.45
CA GLY A 77 -14.90 -12.89 -5.41
C GLY A 77 -14.92 -12.36 -6.84
N GLY A 78 -15.95 -11.61 -7.24
CA GLY A 78 -15.93 -10.89 -8.50
C GLY A 78 -14.62 -10.10 -8.62
N ALA A 79 -14.02 -10.07 -9.81
CA ALA A 79 -12.76 -9.37 -10.03
C ALA A 79 -12.89 -7.93 -9.53
N VAL A 80 -12.05 -7.55 -8.55
CA VAL A 80 -12.00 -6.16 -8.08
C VAL A 80 -11.48 -5.31 -9.22
N THR A 81 -12.25 -4.31 -9.60
CA THR A 81 -11.81 -3.30 -10.57
C THR A 81 -12.01 -1.93 -9.93
N VAL A 82 -10.94 -1.15 -9.89
CA VAL A 82 -10.99 0.19 -9.31
C VAL A 82 -11.76 1.15 -10.24
N GLY A 83 -12.58 2.00 -9.64
CA GLY A 83 -13.25 3.11 -10.35
C GLY A 83 -12.36 4.35 -10.53
N TYR A 84 -11.18 4.37 -9.88
CA TYR A 84 -10.23 5.46 -9.91
C TYR A 84 -8.81 4.89 -10.08
N PRO A 85 -8.11 5.17 -11.20
CA PRO A 85 -6.90 4.45 -11.60
C PRO A 85 -5.61 4.97 -10.97
N LEU A 86 -5.69 5.90 -10.02
CA LEU A 86 -4.56 6.52 -9.34
C LEU A 86 -4.52 6.10 -7.87
N ASP A 87 -3.35 5.68 -7.40
CA ASP A 87 -3.00 5.61 -5.99
C ASP A 87 -1.90 6.65 -5.72
N MET A 88 -2.27 7.79 -5.12
CA MET A 88 -1.35 8.92 -4.95
C MET A 88 -0.75 9.02 -3.55
N HIS A 89 -1.01 8.04 -2.68
CA HIS A 89 -0.49 8.00 -1.33
C HIS A 89 -0.18 6.54 -0.95
N SER A 90 1.11 6.22 -0.88
CA SER A 90 1.61 4.88 -0.52
C SER A 90 3.06 4.94 -0.06
N HIS A 91 3.51 3.91 0.70
CA HIS A 91 4.86 3.83 1.27
C HIS A 91 5.60 2.61 0.69
N LEU A 92 5.84 2.65 -0.63
CA LEU A 92 6.34 1.52 -1.42
C LEU A 92 7.83 1.64 -1.80
N LEU A 93 8.61 2.46 -1.07
CA LEU A 93 10.08 2.46 -1.15
C LEU A 93 10.68 1.61 -0.03
N PRO A 94 11.43 0.54 -0.35
CA PRO A 94 11.95 -0.39 0.65
C PRO A 94 12.89 0.27 1.66
N GLY A 95 12.60 0.12 2.96
CA GLY A 95 13.48 0.52 4.05
C GLY A 95 13.69 2.03 4.23
N ILE A 96 12.79 2.86 3.68
CA ILE A 96 12.89 4.33 3.74
C ILE A 96 12.19 4.90 4.98
N ASP A 97 11.05 4.35 5.32
CA ASP A 97 10.19 4.77 6.44
C ASP A 97 9.57 3.54 7.14
N ASP A 98 8.40 3.68 7.74
CA ASP A 98 7.64 2.60 8.36
C ASP A 98 6.83 1.76 7.34
N GLY A 99 6.91 2.09 6.05
CA GLY A 99 6.37 1.34 4.94
C GLY A 99 7.07 0.01 4.69
N ILE A 100 7.05 -0.50 3.47
CA ILE A 100 7.66 -1.78 3.08
C ILE A 100 9.16 -1.82 3.40
N GLN A 101 9.69 -3.01 3.71
CA GLN A 101 11.10 -3.14 4.13
C GLN A 101 11.98 -3.79 3.07
N ASP A 102 11.42 -4.50 2.11
CA ASP A 102 12.16 -5.18 1.07
C ASP A 102 11.50 -5.04 -0.30
N ILE A 103 12.29 -5.31 -1.34
CA ILE A 103 11.88 -5.13 -2.73
C ILE A 103 10.87 -6.18 -3.19
N ASP A 104 10.87 -7.37 -2.59
CA ASP A 104 9.91 -8.43 -2.92
C ASP A 104 8.51 -8.06 -2.39
N GLU A 105 8.43 -7.43 -1.22
CA GLU A 105 7.17 -6.88 -0.69
C GLU A 105 6.62 -5.77 -1.58
N ALA A 106 7.51 -4.89 -2.14
CA ALA A 106 7.12 -3.89 -3.12
C ALA A 106 6.48 -4.52 -4.35
N LEU A 107 7.09 -5.57 -4.89
CA LEU A 107 6.59 -6.28 -6.06
C LEU A 107 5.20 -6.89 -5.82
N ILE A 108 4.97 -7.48 -4.64
CA ILE A 108 3.67 -8.04 -4.26
C ILE A 108 2.61 -6.93 -4.26
N CYS A 109 2.90 -5.79 -3.62
CA CYS A 109 1.97 -4.67 -3.55
C CYS A 109 1.66 -4.09 -4.94
N LEU A 110 2.68 -3.82 -5.74
CA LEU A 110 2.53 -3.22 -7.07
C LEU A 110 1.78 -4.13 -8.04
N ARG A 111 2.04 -5.44 -8.03
CA ARG A 111 1.27 -6.41 -8.83
C ARG A 111 -0.20 -6.39 -8.45
N GLN A 112 -0.50 -6.43 -7.17
CA GLN A 112 -1.88 -6.44 -6.72
C GLN A 112 -2.62 -5.15 -7.07
N LEU A 113 -1.96 -3.99 -6.94
CA LEU A 113 -2.52 -2.71 -7.38
C LEU A 113 -2.78 -2.70 -8.88
N ALA A 114 -1.83 -3.19 -9.70
CA ALA A 114 -1.98 -3.31 -11.14
C ALA A 114 -3.12 -4.26 -11.55
N ASP A 115 -3.26 -5.40 -10.86
CA ASP A 115 -4.32 -6.39 -11.07
C ASP A 115 -5.71 -5.82 -10.76
N TRP A 116 -5.83 -4.95 -9.77
CA TRP A 116 -7.08 -4.22 -9.48
C TRP A 116 -7.38 -3.09 -10.47
N GLY A 117 -6.43 -2.71 -11.30
CA GLY A 117 -6.62 -1.69 -12.34
C GLY A 117 -6.03 -0.33 -12.01
N ILE A 118 -5.23 -0.19 -10.95
CA ILE A 118 -4.40 1.00 -10.75
C ILE A 118 -3.42 1.10 -11.91
N ARG A 119 -3.27 2.31 -12.46
CA ARG A 119 -2.38 2.62 -13.59
C ARG A 119 -1.30 3.62 -13.26
N HIS A 120 -1.53 4.43 -12.22
CA HIS A 120 -0.56 5.37 -11.71
C HIS A 120 -0.39 5.18 -10.20
N VAL A 121 0.84 4.94 -9.76
CA VAL A 121 1.20 4.89 -8.35
C VAL A 121 2.15 6.04 -8.05
N VAL A 122 1.78 6.90 -7.12
CA VAL A 122 2.68 7.89 -6.52
C VAL A 122 3.02 7.38 -5.12
N THR A 123 4.29 7.05 -4.90
CA THR A 123 4.76 6.71 -3.56
C THR A 123 5.19 7.98 -2.83
N THR A 124 4.75 8.09 -1.59
CA THR A 124 4.88 9.30 -0.77
C THR A 124 5.45 8.95 0.60
N PRO A 125 6.68 8.39 0.68
CA PRO A 125 7.27 8.07 1.97
C PRO A 125 7.39 9.32 2.83
N HIS A 126 7.37 9.12 4.15
CA HIS A 126 7.44 10.21 5.11
C HIS A 126 8.72 11.03 5.00
N ILE A 127 8.55 12.36 5.12
CA ILE A 127 9.61 13.31 5.43
C ILE A 127 9.22 14.10 6.67
N SER A 128 10.00 13.93 7.74
CA SER A 128 9.83 14.66 9.01
C SER A 128 11.18 14.82 9.70
N GLN A 129 11.33 15.88 10.49
CA GLN A 129 12.60 16.21 11.13
C GLN A 129 13.05 15.11 12.08
N ASP A 130 12.16 14.65 12.96
CA ASP A 130 12.54 13.79 14.08
C ASP A 130 12.41 12.29 13.77
N PHE A 131 11.52 11.89 12.85
CA PHE A 131 11.19 10.48 12.61
C PHE A 131 11.79 9.95 11.32
N HIS A 132 11.65 10.71 10.23
CA HIS A 132 12.08 10.30 8.89
C HIS A 132 12.78 11.46 8.16
N PRO A 133 14.04 11.82 8.53
CA PRO A 133 14.77 12.94 7.95
C PRO A 133 15.28 12.63 6.54
N ASN A 134 14.40 12.09 5.69
CA ASN A 134 14.68 11.73 4.33
C ASN A 134 14.98 12.97 3.46
N THR A 135 15.81 12.81 2.44
CA THR A 135 16.08 13.86 1.45
C THR A 135 15.43 13.54 0.12
N SER A 136 15.09 14.57 -0.64
CA SER A 136 14.53 14.44 -1.99
C SER A 136 15.42 13.59 -2.91
N ALA A 137 16.75 13.72 -2.80
CA ALA A 137 17.73 12.95 -3.57
C ALA A 137 17.70 11.46 -3.20
N HIS A 138 17.66 11.15 -1.89
CA HIS A 138 17.58 9.77 -1.39
C HIS A 138 16.31 9.06 -1.86
N LEU A 139 15.16 9.72 -1.75
CA LEU A 139 13.89 9.15 -2.19
C LEU A 139 13.86 8.89 -3.71
N ARG A 140 14.37 9.82 -4.52
CA ARG A 140 14.49 9.61 -5.97
C ARG A 140 15.40 8.43 -6.32
N GLN A 141 16.53 8.29 -5.62
CA GLN A 141 17.45 7.15 -5.82
C GLN A 141 16.79 5.82 -5.46
N ALA A 142 16.09 5.74 -4.33
CA ALA A 142 15.34 4.55 -3.94
C ALA A 142 14.23 4.22 -4.95
N GLY A 143 13.56 5.24 -5.48
CA GLY A 143 12.53 5.09 -6.51
C GLY A 143 13.01 4.45 -7.80
N GLN A 144 14.26 4.70 -8.20
CA GLN A 144 14.84 4.06 -9.40
C GLN A 144 14.87 2.55 -9.31
N GLN A 145 15.09 1.98 -8.10
CA GLN A 145 15.08 0.53 -7.89
C GLN A 145 13.68 -0.05 -8.12
N VAL A 146 12.64 0.63 -7.63
CA VAL A 146 11.26 0.20 -7.80
C VAL A 146 10.81 0.37 -9.27
N GLN A 147 11.24 1.46 -9.94
CA GLN A 147 10.96 1.65 -11.37
C GLN A 147 11.62 0.55 -12.23
N ALA A 148 12.86 0.16 -11.92
CA ALA A 148 13.53 -0.96 -12.58
C ALA A 148 12.80 -2.29 -12.34
N LEU A 149 12.27 -2.52 -11.14
CA LEU A 149 11.45 -3.68 -10.81
C LEU A 149 10.17 -3.74 -11.66
N ILE A 150 9.46 -2.62 -11.77
CA ILE A 150 8.25 -2.49 -12.59
C ILE A 150 8.55 -2.82 -14.05
N ALA A 151 9.63 -2.26 -14.60
CA ALA A 151 10.05 -2.54 -15.96
C ALA A 151 10.43 -4.01 -16.18
N THR A 152 11.19 -4.60 -15.24
CA THR A 152 11.62 -6.03 -15.31
C THR A 152 10.43 -6.99 -15.29
N HIS A 153 9.37 -6.64 -14.58
CA HIS A 153 8.17 -7.46 -14.44
C HIS A 153 7.02 -7.04 -15.37
N GLU A 154 7.28 -6.07 -16.26
CA GLU A 154 6.31 -5.56 -17.26
C GLU A 154 4.96 -5.19 -16.62
N LEU A 155 5.00 -4.57 -15.42
CA LEU A 155 3.76 -4.19 -14.74
C LEU A 155 3.07 -3.03 -15.49
N PRO A 156 1.76 -3.11 -15.75
CA PRO A 156 1.04 -2.11 -16.55
C PRO A 156 0.68 -0.86 -15.71
N LEU A 157 1.68 -0.26 -15.04
CA LEU A 157 1.52 0.96 -14.25
C LEU A 157 2.76 1.86 -14.34
N THR A 158 2.56 3.14 -14.11
CA THR A 158 3.63 4.13 -13.91
C THR A 158 3.88 4.35 -12.43
N PHE A 159 5.11 4.74 -12.08
CA PHE A 159 5.54 4.94 -10.70
C PHE A 159 6.26 6.27 -10.55
N THR A 160 5.72 7.13 -9.71
CA THR A 160 6.26 8.46 -9.40
C THR A 160 6.67 8.51 -7.93
N VAL A 161 7.77 9.18 -7.63
CA VAL A 161 8.24 9.43 -6.26
C VAL A 161 7.89 10.86 -5.86
N ALA A 162 7.12 11.00 -4.80
CA ALA A 162 6.85 12.23 -4.08
C ALA A 162 7.17 12.03 -2.59
N ALA A 163 6.55 12.79 -1.70
CA ALA A 163 6.69 12.59 -0.25
C ALA A 163 5.41 13.01 0.48
N GLU A 164 5.16 12.40 1.63
CA GLU A 164 4.23 12.88 2.65
C GLU A 164 5.02 13.66 3.68
N TYR A 165 4.79 14.96 3.73
CA TYR A 165 5.50 15.87 4.62
C TYR A 165 4.75 16.08 5.92
N LEU A 166 5.36 15.73 7.06
CA LEU A 166 4.89 16.27 8.33
C LEU A 166 5.13 17.80 8.33
N THR A 167 4.10 18.56 8.67
CA THR A 167 4.19 20.03 8.74
C THR A 167 4.93 20.47 10.01
N ASP A 168 6.26 20.28 10.00
CA ASP A 168 7.23 20.60 11.05
C ASP A 168 8.22 21.69 10.58
N GLU A 169 9.30 21.89 11.33
CA GLU A 169 10.36 22.86 11.02
C GLU A 169 11.12 22.50 9.75
N LEU A 170 11.33 21.18 9.49
CA LEU A 170 11.99 20.71 8.27
C LEU A 170 11.13 20.99 7.03
N PHE A 171 9.80 20.83 7.15
CA PHE A 171 8.87 21.19 6.09
C PHE A 171 8.94 22.68 5.77
N ASP A 172 8.93 23.55 6.81
CA ASP A 172 9.00 25.01 6.61
C ASP A 172 10.30 25.39 5.90
N ASP A 173 11.44 24.87 6.34
CA ASP A 173 12.74 25.11 5.70
C ASP A 173 12.74 24.69 4.22
N ARG A 174 12.26 23.49 3.89
CA ARG A 174 12.16 23.01 2.51
C ARG A 174 11.20 23.83 1.66
N LEU A 175 10.09 24.25 2.23
CA LEU A 175 9.16 25.14 1.55
C LEU A 175 9.82 26.48 1.21
N GLN A 176 10.61 27.07 2.13
CA GLN A 176 11.35 28.30 1.87
C GLN A 176 12.35 28.14 0.71
N HIS A 177 13.01 26.99 0.61
CA HIS A 177 14.02 26.69 -0.42
C HIS A 177 13.44 26.13 -1.73
N ASP A 178 12.10 26.01 -1.87
CA ASP A 178 11.42 25.38 -3.02
C ASP A 178 11.87 23.92 -3.27
N ASP A 179 12.21 23.19 -2.20
CA ASP A 179 12.68 21.78 -2.22
C ASP A 179 11.59 20.82 -1.73
N LEU A 180 10.36 20.93 -2.25
CA LEU A 180 9.32 19.96 -2.00
C LEU A 180 9.17 19.01 -3.18
N LEU A 181 9.22 17.69 -2.91
CA LEU A 181 8.86 16.68 -3.89
C LEU A 181 7.38 16.75 -4.20
N SER A 182 7.06 17.09 -5.43
CA SER A 182 5.69 17.21 -5.93
C SER A 182 5.45 16.23 -7.07
N PHE A 183 4.20 15.96 -7.39
CA PHE A 183 3.78 15.13 -8.51
C PHE A 183 2.73 15.81 -9.39
N GLY A 184 2.62 15.33 -10.62
CA GLY A 184 1.80 15.96 -11.65
C GLY A 184 2.36 17.28 -12.14
N THR A 185 1.93 17.73 -13.33
CA THR A 185 2.30 19.04 -13.87
C THR A 185 1.78 20.18 -13.01
N GLU A 186 0.75 19.91 -12.23
CA GLU A 186 0.12 20.83 -11.29
C GLU A 186 0.92 21.04 -10.00
N ARG A 187 2.00 20.26 -9.78
CA ARG A 187 2.88 20.33 -8.60
C ARG A 187 2.14 20.04 -7.29
N PHE A 188 1.37 18.97 -7.22
CA PHE A 188 0.74 18.51 -5.99
C PHE A 188 1.75 18.09 -4.94
N VAL A 189 1.53 18.49 -3.68
CA VAL A 189 2.35 18.10 -2.51
C VAL A 189 1.45 17.58 -1.42
N LEU A 190 1.72 16.38 -0.95
CA LEU A 190 1.00 15.73 0.15
C LEU A 190 1.60 16.20 1.48
N ILE A 191 0.75 16.71 2.36
CA ILE A 191 1.13 17.13 3.71
C ILE A 191 0.30 16.40 4.76
N GLU A 192 0.92 16.06 5.86
CA GLU A 192 0.24 15.61 7.07
C GLU A 192 0.52 16.57 8.25
N THR A 193 -0.33 16.50 9.26
CA THR A 193 -0.20 17.31 10.47
C THR A 193 -0.05 16.42 11.70
N GLY A 194 0.45 17.01 12.79
CA GLY A 194 0.51 16.29 14.06
C GLY A 194 -0.87 15.85 14.57
N TRP A 195 -0.91 14.78 15.35
CA TRP A 195 -2.15 14.15 15.85
C TRP A 195 -2.82 14.91 16.98
N ALA A 196 -2.09 15.77 17.71
CA ALA A 196 -2.59 16.44 18.91
C ALA A 196 -3.53 17.59 18.61
N ALA A 197 -3.19 18.42 17.64
CA ALA A 197 -3.96 19.61 17.27
C ALA A 197 -3.62 20.07 15.84
N LEU A 198 -4.56 20.77 15.23
CA LEU A 198 -4.33 21.46 13.96
C LEU A 198 -3.27 22.55 14.17
N PRO A 199 -2.16 22.55 13.38
CA PRO A 199 -1.14 23.57 13.49
C PRO A 199 -1.70 24.98 13.20
N ARG A 200 -1.41 25.95 14.07
CA ARG A 200 -1.87 27.33 13.87
C ARG A 200 -1.29 27.97 12.60
N GLN A 201 -0.13 27.49 12.17
CA GLN A 201 0.58 27.98 10.98
C GLN A 201 0.05 27.38 9.69
N LEU A 202 -0.80 26.34 9.72
CA LEU A 202 -1.28 25.65 8.52
C LEU A 202 -1.83 26.63 7.45
N PRO A 203 -2.67 27.62 7.77
CA PRO A 203 -3.16 28.57 6.75
C PRO A 203 -2.04 29.36 6.07
N ASN A 204 -1.00 29.72 6.81
CA ASN A 204 0.16 30.41 6.25
C ASN A 204 0.97 29.49 5.33
N TRP A 205 1.21 28.24 5.70
CA TRP A 205 1.89 27.26 4.86
C TRP A 205 1.11 26.98 3.57
N LEU A 206 -0.22 26.82 3.65
CA LEU A 206 -1.05 26.62 2.46
C LEU A 206 -0.95 27.82 1.50
N PHE A 207 -0.96 29.03 2.02
CA PHE A 207 -0.78 30.24 1.21
C PHE A 207 0.61 30.29 0.57
N GLN A 208 1.68 30.04 1.34
CA GLN A 208 3.07 30.05 0.83
C GLN A 208 3.30 28.99 -0.25
N MET A 209 2.76 27.76 -0.05
CA MET A 209 2.81 26.70 -1.05
C MET A 209 2.22 27.18 -2.38
N GLN A 210 1.03 27.77 -2.34
CA GLN A 210 0.35 28.27 -3.54
C GLN A 210 1.10 29.42 -4.22
N VAL A 211 1.68 30.34 -3.45
CA VAL A 211 2.53 31.43 -3.98
C VAL A 211 3.73 30.86 -4.75
N LYS A 212 4.29 29.73 -4.30
CA LYS A 212 5.38 29.01 -4.98
C LYS A 212 4.90 28.05 -6.09
N GLY A 213 3.60 28.05 -6.39
CA GLY A 213 3.01 27.22 -7.44
C GLY A 213 2.78 25.76 -7.05
N TYR A 214 2.89 25.39 -5.77
CA TYR A 214 2.48 24.10 -5.27
C TYR A 214 0.97 24.02 -5.03
N ARG A 215 0.40 22.84 -5.17
CA ARG A 215 -0.98 22.53 -4.80
C ARG A 215 -1.00 21.60 -3.58
N PRO A 216 -1.37 22.12 -2.39
CA PRO A 216 -1.39 21.33 -1.18
C PRO A 216 -2.51 20.29 -1.17
N ILE A 217 -2.21 19.09 -0.68
CA ILE A 217 -3.18 18.03 -0.39
C ILE A 217 -3.00 17.66 1.08
N LEU A 218 -4.07 17.75 1.87
CA LEU A 218 -4.07 17.26 3.25
C LEU A 218 -4.34 15.75 3.24
N ALA A 219 -3.40 14.97 3.76
CA ALA A 219 -3.48 13.55 3.90
C ALA A 219 -4.55 13.15 4.93
N HIS A 220 -5.37 12.18 4.59
CA HIS A 220 -6.29 11.44 5.47
C HIS A 220 -6.93 12.26 6.60
N PRO A 221 -7.60 13.42 6.31
CA PRO A 221 -8.18 14.31 7.32
C PRO A 221 -9.19 13.62 8.25
N GLU A 222 -9.79 12.52 7.82
CA GLU A 222 -10.72 11.74 8.61
C GLU A 222 -10.04 11.02 9.80
N ARG A 223 -8.72 10.84 9.78
CA ARG A 223 -7.97 10.17 10.84
C ARG A 223 -7.67 11.09 12.02
N TYR A 224 -7.62 12.41 11.83
CA TYR A 224 -7.27 13.36 12.88
C TYR A 224 -8.42 13.56 13.89
N PRO A 225 -8.16 13.35 15.21
CA PRO A 225 -9.20 13.50 16.23
C PRO A 225 -9.85 14.87 16.26
N TYR A 226 -9.11 15.92 15.94
CA TYR A 226 -9.58 17.30 15.98
C TYR A 226 -10.50 17.68 14.82
N PHE A 227 -10.63 16.85 13.77
CA PHE A 227 -11.60 17.04 12.69
C PHE A 227 -12.89 16.22 12.86
N ARG A 228 -13.04 15.44 13.91
CA ARG A 228 -14.26 14.65 14.16
C ARG A 228 -15.48 15.57 14.22
N GLY A 229 -16.45 15.31 13.34
CA GLY A 229 -17.67 16.12 13.23
C GLY A 229 -17.49 17.55 12.71
N LYS A 230 -16.32 17.91 12.21
CA LYS A 230 -16.00 19.28 11.78
C LYS A 230 -15.85 19.42 10.26
N THR A 231 -16.82 18.89 9.50
CA THR A 231 -16.81 18.98 8.04
C THR A 231 -16.76 20.42 7.52
N VAL A 232 -17.36 21.39 8.24
CA VAL A 232 -17.30 22.83 7.89
C VAL A 232 -15.86 23.35 7.95
N GLN A 233 -15.07 22.93 8.94
CA GLN A 233 -13.66 23.34 9.04
C GLN A 233 -12.84 22.76 7.87
N LEU A 234 -13.11 21.52 7.47
CA LEU A 234 -12.47 20.90 6.31
C LEU A 234 -12.89 21.56 4.99
N ALA A 235 -14.16 21.96 4.86
CA ALA A 235 -14.59 22.77 3.72
C ALA A 235 -13.84 24.11 3.65
N GLY A 236 -13.61 24.77 4.79
CA GLY A 236 -12.82 25.98 4.86
C GLY A 236 -11.35 25.80 4.42
N LEU A 237 -10.74 24.62 4.62
CA LEU A 237 -9.40 24.35 4.06
C LEU A 237 -9.45 24.22 2.53
N LYS A 238 -10.50 23.62 1.98
CA LYS A 238 -10.70 23.58 0.51
C LYS A 238 -10.87 24.97 -0.09
N GLU A 239 -11.62 25.85 0.56
CA GLU A 239 -11.76 27.26 0.16
C GLU A 239 -10.41 28.00 0.18
N GLN A 240 -9.48 27.57 1.03
CA GLN A 240 -8.09 28.03 1.07
C GLN A 240 -7.19 27.33 0.04
N GLY A 241 -7.74 26.54 -0.89
CA GLY A 241 -7.00 25.88 -1.97
C GLY A 241 -6.31 24.57 -1.58
N CYS A 242 -6.66 24.00 -0.42
CA CYS A 242 -6.13 22.70 0.01
C CYS A 242 -7.06 21.55 -0.44
N SER A 243 -6.58 20.63 -1.23
CA SER A 243 -7.30 19.40 -1.58
C SER A 243 -7.31 18.42 -0.40
N LEU A 244 -8.31 17.54 -0.35
CA LEU A 244 -8.44 16.53 0.71
C LEU A 244 -8.30 15.11 0.14
N GLN A 245 -7.35 14.34 0.66
CA GLN A 245 -7.16 12.93 0.32
C GLN A 245 -7.78 12.05 1.40
N LEU A 246 -8.69 11.15 1.00
CA LEU A 246 -9.32 10.16 1.87
C LEU A 246 -8.54 8.83 1.82
N ASN A 247 -8.24 8.26 3.00
CA ASN A 247 -7.67 6.92 3.08
C ASN A 247 -8.76 5.85 2.89
N LEU A 248 -8.58 4.98 1.89
CA LEU A 248 -9.54 3.93 1.53
C LEU A 248 -9.82 2.97 2.68
N MET A 249 -8.80 2.60 3.47
CA MET A 249 -8.98 1.66 4.57
C MET A 249 -9.78 2.25 5.75
N SER A 250 -9.95 3.59 5.82
CA SER A 250 -10.87 4.23 6.76
C SER A 250 -12.32 3.78 6.53
N LEU A 251 -12.71 3.53 5.27
CA LEU A 251 -14.08 3.12 4.90
C LEU A 251 -14.49 1.78 5.53
N VAL A 252 -13.52 0.92 5.80
CA VAL A 252 -13.74 -0.41 6.41
C VAL A 252 -13.32 -0.49 7.87
N GLY A 253 -13.05 0.66 8.50
CA GLY A 253 -12.82 0.76 9.94
C GLY A 253 -11.39 0.42 10.40
N ARG A 254 -10.40 0.40 9.52
CA ARG A 254 -8.97 0.17 9.86
C ARG A 254 -8.50 1.09 10.98
N TYR A 255 -8.94 2.33 10.97
CA TYR A 255 -8.54 3.39 11.91
C TYR A 255 -9.63 3.73 12.94
N GLY A 256 -10.56 2.79 13.14
CA GLY A 256 -11.65 2.91 14.09
C GLY A 256 -12.92 3.56 13.53
N ASP A 257 -13.98 3.52 14.34
CA ASP A 257 -15.32 3.96 13.91
C ASP A 257 -15.41 5.48 13.73
N ASP A 258 -14.61 6.27 14.46
CA ASP A 258 -14.60 7.72 14.30
C ASP A 258 -14.06 8.12 12.92
N ALA A 259 -12.93 7.53 12.51
CA ALA A 259 -12.35 7.76 11.19
C ALA A 259 -13.35 7.34 10.09
N ARG A 260 -13.98 6.16 10.23
CA ARG A 260 -14.98 5.67 9.29
C ARG A 260 -16.19 6.60 9.19
N ARG A 261 -16.70 7.11 10.32
CA ARG A 261 -17.81 8.08 10.31
C ARG A 261 -17.45 9.40 9.65
N THR A 262 -16.24 9.90 9.94
CA THR A 262 -15.73 11.13 9.33
C THR A 262 -15.51 10.95 7.82
N ALA A 263 -14.92 9.83 7.39
CA ALA A 263 -14.75 9.48 5.98
C ALA A 263 -16.08 9.53 5.20
N ARG A 264 -17.11 8.86 5.73
CA ARG A 264 -18.46 8.88 5.15
C ARG A 264 -19.09 10.28 5.14
N ALA A 265 -18.82 11.09 6.15
CA ALA A 265 -19.30 12.47 6.19
C ALA A 265 -18.66 13.33 5.11
N LEU A 266 -17.34 13.15 4.86
CA LEU A 266 -16.61 13.83 3.78
C LEU A 266 -17.13 13.44 2.40
N ILE A 267 -17.37 12.15 2.14
CA ILE A 267 -17.97 11.66 0.89
C ILE A 267 -19.35 12.30 0.67
N ARG A 268 -20.24 12.23 1.67
CA ARG A 268 -21.58 12.82 1.58
C ARG A 268 -21.58 14.33 1.37
N ALA A 269 -20.58 15.01 1.91
CA ALA A 269 -20.43 16.46 1.74
C ALA A 269 -19.74 16.86 0.41
N GLY A 270 -19.28 15.90 -0.41
CA GLY A 270 -18.57 16.18 -1.66
C GLY A 270 -17.21 16.83 -1.46
N LEU A 271 -16.56 16.58 -0.31
CA LEU A 271 -15.31 17.26 0.07
C LEU A 271 -14.04 16.48 -0.33
N VAL A 272 -14.17 15.25 -0.83
CA VAL A 272 -13.03 14.39 -1.20
C VAL A 272 -12.56 14.74 -2.60
N ASP A 273 -11.26 15.05 -2.75
CA ASP A 273 -10.61 15.29 -4.04
C ASP A 273 -9.81 14.08 -4.52
N PHE A 274 -9.24 13.32 -3.59
CA PHE A 274 -8.45 12.13 -3.86
C PHE A 274 -8.87 10.98 -2.94
N VAL A 275 -8.81 9.77 -3.46
CA VAL A 275 -8.89 8.55 -2.66
C VAL A 275 -7.62 7.75 -2.88
N SER A 276 -6.99 7.24 -1.80
CA SER A 276 -5.72 6.51 -1.92
C SER A 276 -5.58 5.44 -0.83
N SER A 277 -4.67 4.53 -1.07
CA SER A 277 -4.51 3.35 -0.21
C SER A 277 -3.80 3.65 1.11
N ASP A 278 -2.83 4.56 1.11
CA ASP A 278 -1.87 4.71 2.22
C ASP A 278 -1.26 3.34 2.58
N LEU A 279 -0.86 2.59 1.54
CA LEU A 279 -0.41 1.20 1.66
C LEU A 279 1.01 1.15 2.19
N HIS A 280 1.17 0.51 3.37
CA HIS A 280 2.46 0.35 4.03
C HIS A 280 3.00 -1.08 3.92
N ARG A 281 2.15 -2.10 3.85
CA ARG A 281 2.54 -3.51 3.91
C ARG A 281 1.67 -4.39 3.03
N ALA A 282 2.23 -5.45 2.50
CA ALA A 282 1.48 -6.44 1.74
C ALA A 282 0.33 -7.08 2.54
N ARG A 283 0.48 -7.21 3.87
CA ARG A 283 -0.58 -7.70 4.76
C ARG A 283 -1.85 -6.84 4.76
N ASP A 284 -1.74 -5.57 4.38
CA ASP A 284 -2.86 -4.62 4.38
C ASP A 284 -3.70 -4.73 3.08
N LEU A 285 -3.19 -5.43 2.05
CA LEU A 285 -3.87 -5.62 0.77
C LEU A 285 -5.26 -6.25 0.93
N ALA A 286 -5.43 -7.22 1.83
CA ALA A 286 -6.73 -7.84 2.08
C ALA A 286 -7.77 -6.85 2.64
N GLN A 287 -7.33 -5.86 3.40
CA GLN A 287 -8.21 -4.82 3.93
C GLN A 287 -8.49 -3.74 2.90
N LEU A 288 -7.50 -3.40 2.08
CA LEU A 288 -7.66 -2.51 0.94
C LEU A 288 -8.66 -3.10 -0.08
N GLU A 289 -8.55 -4.40 -0.37
CA GLU A 289 -9.52 -5.10 -1.24
C GLU A 289 -10.97 -4.95 -0.75
N LYS A 290 -11.20 -5.15 0.56
CA LYS A 290 -12.52 -4.93 1.16
C LYS A 290 -12.99 -3.48 1.01
N ALA A 291 -12.08 -2.52 1.12
CA ALA A 291 -12.41 -1.12 0.94
C ALA A 291 -12.83 -0.83 -0.51
N LEU A 292 -12.10 -1.34 -1.50
CA LEU A 292 -12.40 -1.20 -2.92
C LEU A 292 -13.74 -1.86 -3.32
N GLN A 293 -14.17 -2.91 -2.62
CA GLN A 293 -15.46 -3.57 -2.83
C GLN A 293 -16.63 -2.89 -2.11
N SER A 294 -16.35 -1.90 -1.25
CA SER A 294 -17.39 -1.26 -0.43
C SER A 294 -18.25 -0.29 -1.24
N SER A 295 -19.54 -0.17 -0.83
CA SER A 295 -20.45 0.84 -1.39
C SER A 295 -19.97 2.28 -1.12
N ASP A 296 -19.26 2.49 -0.01
CA ASP A 296 -18.67 3.80 0.32
C ASP A 296 -17.61 4.21 -0.72
N TYR A 297 -16.76 3.27 -1.18
CA TYR A 297 -15.81 3.52 -2.28
C TYR A 297 -16.51 3.81 -3.61
N GLN A 298 -17.53 3.02 -3.94
CA GLN A 298 -18.32 3.26 -5.14
C GLN A 298 -18.94 4.66 -5.14
N THR A 299 -19.45 5.10 -3.98
CA THR A 299 -19.99 6.45 -3.81
C THR A 299 -18.90 7.52 -3.93
N ALA A 300 -17.71 7.29 -3.37
CA ALA A 300 -16.58 8.21 -3.50
C ALA A 300 -16.15 8.37 -4.96
N CYS A 301 -16.15 7.30 -5.76
CA CYS A 301 -15.84 7.36 -7.19
C CYS A 301 -16.88 8.13 -8.04
N GLN A 302 -18.05 8.46 -7.49
CA GLN A 302 -19.01 9.35 -8.18
C GLN A 302 -18.71 10.84 -7.97
N LEU A 303 -17.79 11.18 -7.06
CA LEU A 303 -17.33 12.54 -6.86
C LEU A 303 -16.40 12.97 -8.00
N PRO A 304 -16.23 14.27 -8.23
CA PRO A 304 -15.29 14.79 -9.22
C PRO A 304 -13.83 14.66 -8.69
N LEU A 305 -13.36 13.42 -8.56
CA LEU A 305 -12.01 13.15 -8.09
C LEU A 305 -10.98 13.73 -9.05
N THR A 306 -9.92 14.30 -8.49
CA THR A 306 -8.83 14.91 -9.25
C THR A 306 -7.91 13.84 -9.85
N LEU A 307 -7.65 13.94 -11.16
CA LEU A 307 -6.61 13.15 -11.84
C LEU A 307 -5.50 14.09 -12.28
N PRO A 308 -4.32 14.03 -11.63
CA PRO A 308 -3.17 14.84 -12.04
C PRO A 308 -2.69 14.46 -13.43
N THR A 309 -2.09 15.42 -14.13
CA THR A 309 -1.45 15.18 -15.42
C THR A 309 -0.01 14.68 -15.20
N PHE A 310 0.29 13.45 -15.63
CA PHE A 310 1.63 12.89 -15.61
C PHE A 310 2.26 13.00 -17.01
N VAL A 311 3.54 13.43 -17.07
CA VAL A 311 4.31 13.57 -18.33
C VAL A 311 5.20 12.34 -18.53
#